data_319976a9eba963449e2c9af92cd41753
#
_entry.id   319976a9eba963449e2c9af92cd41753
#
_cell.length_a   1.000
_cell.length_b   1.000
_cell.length_c   1.000
_cell.angle_alpha   90.00
_cell.angle_beta   90.00
_cell.angle_gamma   90.00
#
_symmetry.space_group_name_H-M   'P 1'
#
loop_
_entity.id
_entity.type
_entity.pdbx_description
1 polymer ?
#
loop_
_entity_poly.entity_id
_entity_poly.type
_entity_poly.pdbx_seq_one_letter_code
_entity_poly.pdbx_strand_id
1 'polypeptide(L)'
;MKKKIKLLVATLSFSTVFFYCQSTPTTYDMTGYVVDTKVNSSGEVTVLVDGRGIETEQMLISDYGWAHISDNTDIYLNGKKVDSYPFTIDPSVVVYVTYDGLVAESYPVQGGAKTIFIED
;
A
#
# COMPACT_ATOMS: atom_id res chain seq x y z
N MET A 1 17.35 7.38 -43.07
CA MET A 1 17.21 7.49 -42.60
C MET A 1 17.15 7.53 -41.69
N LYS A 2 17.15 7.54 -41.68
CA LYS A 2 17.11 7.61 -40.91
C LYS A 2 16.50 7.44 -40.07
N LYS A 3 16.18 7.59 -40.01
CA LYS A 3 15.57 7.45 -39.24
C LYS A 3 15.12 6.61 -38.68
N LYS A 4 14.86 6.41 -38.71
CA LYS A 4 14.30 5.45 -38.18
C LYS A 4 14.80 4.86 -37.00
N ILE A 5 15.46 5.03 -36.85
CA ILE A 5 16.22 4.63 -35.93
C ILE A 5 15.83 5.05 -34.67
N LYS A 6 15.67 6.20 -34.55
CA LYS A 6 15.29 6.74 -33.46
C LYS A 6 14.22 6.17 -32.87
N LEU A 7 13.48 5.69 -33.59
CA LEU A 7 12.35 5.21 -33.12
C LEU A 7 12.52 4.10 -32.21
N LEU A 8 13.47 3.34 -32.50
CA LEU A 8 13.73 2.26 -31.79
C LEU A 8 14.04 2.53 -30.40
N VAL A 9 14.68 3.56 -30.19
CA VAL A 9 15.06 3.90 -28.93
C VAL A 9 13.95 4.10 -28.00
N ALA A 10 12.94 4.67 -28.49
CA ALA A 10 11.82 4.94 -27.72
C ALA A 10 11.24 3.72 -27.12
N THR A 11 11.25 2.69 -27.83
CA THR A 11 10.59 1.52 -27.40
C THR A 11 11.26 0.86 -26.23
N LEU A 12 12.51 1.02 -26.09
CA LEU A 12 13.18 0.40 -25.06
C LEU A 12 12.85 0.92 -23.72
N SER A 13 12.61 2.16 -23.62
CA SER A 13 12.33 2.76 -22.42
C SER A 13 11.03 2.39 -21.88
N PHE A 14 10.13 2.00 -22.78
CA PHE A 14 8.87 1.63 -22.41
C PHE A 14 8.76 0.62 -21.40
N SER A 15 9.44 -0.47 -21.51
CA SER A 15 9.25 -1.60 -20.63
C SER A 15 9.62 -1.26 -19.20
N THR A 16 10.50 -0.35 -19.03
CA THR A 16 10.89 0.05 -17.72
C THR A 16 9.79 0.85 -17.06
N VAL A 17 9.16 1.66 -17.82
CA VAL A 17 8.14 2.51 -17.30
C VAL A 17 6.94 1.77 -16.76
N PHE A 18 6.62 0.65 -17.33
CA PHE A 18 5.53 -0.13 -16.91
C PHE A 18 5.58 -0.48 -15.45
N PHE A 19 6.71 -0.82 -14.93
CA PHE A 19 6.81 -1.26 -13.57
C PHE A 19 6.57 -0.15 -12.59
N TYR A 20 6.78 1.09 -13.01
CA TYR A 20 6.58 2.20 -12.11
C TYR A 20 5.14 2.61 -11.98
N CYS A 21 4.29 2.08 -12.83
CA CYS A 21 2.88 2.43 -12.79
C CYS A 21 2.05 1.46 -11.98
N GLN A 22 2.68 0.43 -11.43
CA GLN A 22 1.92 -0.54 -10.67
C GLN A 22 1.54 0.04 -9.33
N SER A 23 0.25 0.20 -9.07
CA SER A 23 -0.24 0.77 -7.84
C SER A 23 -0.76 -0.26 -6.85
N THR A 24 -1.03 -1.49 -7.32
CA THR A 24 -1.56 -2.55 -6.48
C THR A 24 -0.53 -3.67 -6.34
N PRO A 25 -0.24 -4.13 -5.14
CA PRO A 25 0.72 -5.21 -4.96
C PRO A 25 0.13 -6.54 -5.42
N THR A 26 0.98 -7.48 -5.79
CA THR A 26 0.53 -8.81 -6.20
C THR A 26 0.10 -9.64 -5.00
N THR A 27 0.65 -9.36 -3.83
CA THR A 27 0.27 -10.07 -2.61
C THR A 27 0.13 -9.07 -1.49
N TYR A 28 -0.78 -9.33 -0.55
CA TYR A 28 -0.99 -8.49 0.61
C TYR A 28 -1.74 -9.31 1.67
N ASP A 29 -1.68 -8.86 2.90
CA ASP A 29 -2.28 -9.57 4.03
C ASP A 29 -3.65 -9.01 4.39
N MET A 30 -3.93 -7.78 4.02
CA MET A 30 -5.19 -7.13 4.35
C MET A 30 -5.44 -5.99 3.36
N THR A 31 -6.71 -5.75 3.05
CA THR A 31 -7.10 -4.62 2.21
C THR A 31 -8.38 -4.00 2.73
N GLY A 32 -8.56 -2.73 2.54
CA GLY A 32 -9.76 -2.04 2.96
C GLY A 32 -9.60 -0.54 2.93
N TYR A 33 -10.53 0.13 3.62
CA TYR A 33 -10.51 1.57 3.76
C TYR A 33 -9.92 1.94 5.12
N VAL A 34 -9.23 3.06 5.19
CA VAL A 34 -8.72 3.54 6.48
C VAL A 34 -9.87 4.27 7.17
N VAL A 35 -10.35 3.72 8.27
CA VAL A 35 -11.51 4.26 9.00
C VAL A 35 -11.12 4.96 10.29
N ASP A 36 -9.90 4.82 10.74
CA ASP A 36 -9.41 5.54 11.92
C ASP A 36 -7.89 5.65 11.84
N THR A 37 -7.34 6.66 12.47
CA THR A 37 -5.91 6.92 12.48
C THR A 37 -5.52 7.41 13.87
N LYS A 38 -4.45 6.84 14.41
CA LYS A 38 -3.89 7.27 15.70
C LYS A 38 -2.46 7.70 15.50
N VAL A 39 -2.05 8.73 16.21
CA VAL A 39 -0.67 9.20 16.19
C VAL A 39 -0.17 9.16 17.63
N ASN A 40 0.93 8.47 17.86
CA ASN A 40 1.46 8.37 19.23
C ASN A 40 2.36 9.57 19.54
N SER A 41 2.91 9.60 20.74
CA SER A 41 3.72 10.74 21.19
C SER A 41 5.03 10.88 20.42
N SER A 42 5.48 9.82 19.77
CA SER A 42 6.68 9.85 18.94
C SER A 42 6.38 10.27 17.49
N GLY A 43 5.12 10.50 17.18
CA GLY A 43 4.75 10.86 15.81
C GLY A 43 4.48 9.68 14.90
N GLU A 44 4.54 8.46 15.41
CA GLU A 44 4.25 7.29 14.59
C GLU A 44 2.75 7.10 14.43
N VAL A 45 2.36 6.62 13.28
CA VAL A 45 0.96 6.53 12.87
C VAL A 45 0.51 5.09 12.88
N THR A 46 -0.70 4.84 13.36
CA THR A 46 -1.34 3.53 13.26
C THR A 46 -2.69 3.75 12.59
N VAL A 47 -2.98 2.98 11.56
CA VAL A 47 -4.23 3.13 10.82
C VAL A 47 -5.11 1.90 11.01
N LEU A 48 -6.41 2.11 11.12
CA LEU A 48 -7.37 1.01 11.20
C LEU A 48 -7.94 0.79 9.82
N VAL A 49 -7.72 -0.40 9.29
CA VAL A 49 -8.16 -0.77 7.95
C VAL A 49 -9.38 -1.66 8.06
N ASP A 50 -10.44 -1.27 7.40
CA ASP A 50 -11.70 -2.00 7.40
C ASP A 50 -11.99 -2.51 6.00
N GLY A 51 -11.83 -3.81 5.82
CA GLY A 51 -12.09 -4.47 4.55
C GLY A 51 -13.32 -5.34 4.56
N ARG A 52 -14.15 -5.21 5.59
CA ARG A 52 -15.36 -6.01 5.66
C ARG A 52 -16.27 -5.65 4.48
N GLY A 53 -16.64 -6.64 3.72
CA GLY A 53 -17.45 -6.45 2.52
C GLY A 53 -16.66 -6.24 1.24
N ILE A 54 -15.34 -6.15 1.30
CA ILE A 54 -14.53 -6.05 0.10
C ILE A 54 -14.15 -7.46 -0.33
N GLU A 55 -14.41 -7.78 -1.58
CA GLU A 55 -14.08 -9.09 -2.12
C GLU A 55 -12.66 -9.10 -2.64
N THR A 56 -11.95 -10.18 -2.39
CA THR A 56 -10.60 -10.36 -2.89
C THR A 56 -10.34 -11.85 -3.07
N GLU A 57 -9.46 -12.18 -3.99
CA GLU A 57 -9.06 -13.56 -4.20
C GLU A 57 -7.87 -13.95 -3.34
N GLN A 58 -7.30 -13.01 -2.64
CA GLN A 58 -6.18 -13.27 -1.74
C GLN A 58 -6.68 -13.89 -0.45
N MET A 59 -5.85 -14.76 0.13
CA MET A 59 -6.14 -15.25 1.46
C MET A 59 -5.61 -14.22 2.44
N LEU A 60 -6.50 -13.55 3.11
CA LEU A 60 -6.13 -12.45 4.01
C LEU A 60 -5.88 -12.96 5.42
N ILE A 61 -5.06 -12.24 6.17
CA ILE A 61 -4.87 -12.50 7.60
C ILE A 61 -6.15 -12.12 8.34
N SER A 62 -6.75 -11.00 7.95
CA SER A 62 -8.01 -10.55 8.54
C SER A 62 -8.66 -9.53 7.62
N ASP A 63 -9.93 -9.27 7.84
CA ASP A 63 -10.64 -8.23 7.12
C ASP A 63 -10.75 -6.94 7.94
N TYR A 64 -10.14 -6.89 9.13
CA TYR A 64 -10.27 -5.72 9.99
C TYR A 64 -9.06 -5.65 10.92
N GLY A 65 -8.29 -4.62 10.82
CA GLY A 65 -7.07 -4.57 11.62
C GLY A 65 -6.34 -3.25 11.65
N TRP A 66 -5.52 -3.10 12.68
CA TRP A 66 -4.64 -1.95 12.85
C TRP A 66 -3.30 -2.28 12.21
N ALA A 67 -2.78 -1.33 11.46
CA ALA A 67 -1.45 -1.42 10.85
C ALA A 67 -0.59 -0.28 11.39
N HIS A 68 0.48 -0.63 12.10
CA HIS A 68 1.38 0.36 12.68
C HIS A 68 2.42 0.75 11.64
N ILE A 69 2.58 2.04 11.40
CA ILE A 69 3.51 2.59 10.43
C ILE A 69 4.72 3.13 11.16
N SER A 70 5.88 2.56 10.86
CA SER A 70 7.14 2.98 11.47
C SER A 70 8.10 3.45 10.40
N ASP A 71 9.32 3.77 10.79
CA ASP A 71 10.36 4.15 9.84
C ASP A 71 10.72 3.01 8.90
N ASN A 72 10.40 1.78 9.29
CA ASN A 72 10.69 0.61 8.48
C ASN A 72 9.56 0.23 7.54
N THR A 73 8.48 0.99 7.53
CA THR A 73 7.36 0.72 6.65
C THR A 73 7.54 1.44 5.32
N ASP A 74 7.41 0.72 4.22
CA ASP A 74 7.44 1.32 2.90
C ASP A 74 6.02 1.71 2.50
N ILE A 75 5.82 2.96 2.13
CA ILE A 75 4.51 3.49 1.78
C ILE A 75 4.52 3.90 0.32
N TYR A 76 3.54 3.40 -0.42
CA TYR A 76 3.40 3.70 -1.85
C TYR A 76 2.07 4.37 -2.10
N LEU A 77 2.09 5.49 -2.82
CA LEU A 77 0.90 6.21 -3.21
C LEU A 77 0.82 6.18 -4.73
N ASN A 78 -0.16 5.50 -5.26
CA ASN A 78 -0.35 5.33 -6.70
C ASN A 78 0.90 4.83 -7.40
N GLY A 79 1.56 3.86 -6.77
CA GLY A 79 2.75 3.22 -7.33
C GLY A 79 4.06 3.93 -7.03
N LYS A 80 4.02 5.10 -6.39
CA LYS A 80 5.24 5.83 -6.05
C LYS A 80 5.52 5.76 -4.58
N LYS A 81 6.76 5.49 -4.22
CA LYS A 81 7.15 5.45 -2.81
C LYS A 81 7.15 6.86 -2.24
N VAL A 82 6.58 7.02 -1.06
CA VAL A 82 6.54 8.30 -0.34
C VAL A 82 7.17 8.13 1.03
N ASP A 83 7.57 9.24 1.64
CA ASP A 83 8.32 9.19 2.89
C ASP A 83 7.46 9.10 4.13
N SER A 84 6.21 9.45 4.03
CA SER A 84 5.33 9.43 5.20
C SER A 84 3.90 9.17 4.78
N TYR A 85 3.09 8.78 5.76
CA TYR A 85 1.68 8.50 5.50
C TYR A 85 0.95 9.78 5.11
N PRO A 86 0.26 9.79 3.95
CA PRO A 86 -0.42 11.01 3.49
C PRO A 86 -1.78 11.14 4.15
N PHE A 87 -1.87 12.01 5.15
CA PHE A 87 -3.12 12.20 5.90
C PHE A 87 -4.23 12.83 5.07
N THR A 88 -3.92 13.30 3.87
CA THR A 88 -4.90 13.98 3.02
C THR A 88 -5.65 13.05 2.09
N ILE A 89 -5.41 11.75 2.17
CA ILE A 89 -6.12 10.84 1.28
C ILE A 89 -7.58 10.78 1.65
N ASP A 90 -8.40 10.54 0.64
CA ASP A 90 -9.83 10.43 0.80
C ASP A 90 -10.18 9.14 1.55
N PRO A 91 -11.12 9.16 2.49
CA PRO A 91 -11.51 7.94 3.22
C PRO A 91 -12.06 6.83 2.34
N SER A 92 -12.43 7.12 1.10
CA SER A 92 -12.91 6.09 0.19
C SER A 92 -11.79 5.40 -0.57
N VAL A 93 -10.55 5.78 -0.30
CA VAL A 93 -9.41 5.19 -0.98
C VAL A 93 -9.05 3.85 -0.35
N VAL A 94 -8.76 2.87 -1.19
CA VAL A 94 -8.42 1.52 -0.74
C VAL A 94 -6.93 1.41 -0.48
N VAL A 95 -6.59 0.78 0.63
CA VAL A 95 -5.20 0.49 0.96
C VAL A 95 -4.97 -1.02 1.00
N TYR A 96 -3.73 -1.42 0.76
CA TYR A 96 -3.31 -2.83 0.79
C TYR A 96 -2.13 -2.92 1.75
N VAL A 97 -2.27 -3.75 2.77
CA VAL A 97 -1.29 -3.84 3.85
C VAL A 97 -0.61 -5.19 3.85
N THR A 98 0.71 -5.20 3.95
CA THR A 98 1.47 -6.40 4.24
C THR A 98 2.11 -6.21 5.60
N TYR A 99 1.86 -7.14 6.51
CA TYR A 99 2.41 -7.06 7.86
C TYR A 99 3.86 -7.56 7.90
N ASP A 100 4.57 -7.07 8.90
CA ASP A 100 5.97 -7.38 9.07
C ASP A 100 6.10 -8.40 10.19
N GLY A 101 5.83 -9.63 9.93
CA GLY A 101 5.97 -10.69 10.92
C GLY A 101 4.70 -10.99 11.68
N LEU A 102 4.81 -11.10 12.99
CA LEU A 102 3.69 -11.55 13.80
C LEU A 102 2.59 -10.51 13.93
N VAL A 103 1.38 -10.99 13.90
CA VAL A 103 0.19 -10.15 14.04
C VAL A 103 -0.56 -10.65 15.28
N ALA A 104 -0.95 -9.75 16.15
CA ALA A 104 -1.70 -10.12 17.35
C ALA A 104 -3.08 -10.63 16.96
N GLU A 105 -3.43 -11.80 17.49
CA GLU A 105 -4.69 -12.45 17.14
C GLU A 105 -5.83 -11.88 17.95
N SER A 106 -6.16 -10.66 17.66
CA SER A 106 -7.30 -9.96 18.23
C SER A 106 -8.25 -9.62 17.10
N TYR A 107 -9.34 -8.97 17.39
CA TYR A 107 -10.22 -8.47 16.34
C TYR A 107 -10.72 -7.09 16.76
N PRO A 108 -10.23 -6.04 16.11
CA PRO A 108 -9.34 -6.05 14.94
C PRO A 108 -7.94 -6.55 15.28
N VAL A 109 -7.30 -7.19 14.31
CA VAL A 109 -5.92 -7.67 14.50
C VAL A 109 -4.99 -6.47 14.61
N GLN A 110 -3.76 -6.68 15.08
CA GLN A 110 -2.79 -5.61 15.25
C GLN A 110 -1.41 -6.08 14.84
N GLY A 111 -0.72 -5.27 14.07
CA GLY A 111 0.65 -5.63 13.67
C GLY A 111 1.37 -4.47 13.03
N GLY A 112 2.67 -4.60 12.90
CA GLY A 112 3.49 -3.61 12.22
C GLY A 112 3.42 -3.80 10.71
N ALA A 113 3.29 -2.74 9.98
CA ALA A 113 3.21 -2.82 8.53
C ALA A 113 4.58 -2.84 7.91
N LYS A 114 4.82 -3.78 7.02
CA LYS A 114 6.01 -3.82 6.20
C LYS A 114 5.80 -2.91 5.00
N THR A 115 4.64 -3.01 4.36
CA THR A 115 4.29 -2.13 3.24
C THR A 115 2.84 -1.71 3.32
N ILE A 116 2.55 -0.53 2.83
CA ILE A 116 1.20 -0.04 2.64
C ILE A 116 1.13 0.54 1.24
N PHE A 117 0.22 0.03 0.42
CA PHE A 117 -0.04 0.58 -0.91
C PHE A 117 -1.36 1.32 -0.84
N ILE A 118 -1.35 2.57 -1.29
CA ILE A 118 -2.53 3.42 -1.29
C ILE A 118 -2.91 3.70 -2.74
N GLU A 119 -4.14 3.34 -3.07
CA GLU A 119 -4.60 3.47 -4.43
C GLU A 119 -5.68 4.54 -4.47
N ASP A 120 -5.28 5.72 -4.82
CA ASP A 120 -6.18 6.88 -4.82
C ASP A 120 -6.88 7.07 -6.17
#